data_f6833d1f290395e08225a25801dca95d
#
_entry.id   f6833d1f290395e08225a25801dca95d
#
_cell.length_a   1.000
_cell.length_b   1.000
_cell.length_c   1.000
_cell.angle_alpha   90.00
_cell.angle_beta   90.00
_cell.angle_gamma   90.00
#
_symmetry.space_group_name_H-M   'P 1'
#
loop_
_entity.id
_entity.type
_entity.pdbx_description
1 polymer ?
#
loop_
_entity_poly.entity_id
_entity_poly.type
_entity_poly.pdbx_seq_one_letter_code
_entity_poly.pdbx_strand_id
1 'polypeptide(L)'
;MIERAYQTGEKLGLSIWNQDEAGPYQTLPYPGASWQPEGQPVRQPHEYIRNGTAKILTLFHPLTGQVRVKGVMHSTNAVLHPWLKEELTQILNALPPTPTLEPAINRCLWLTWQAGLSLPITLPDELPPLRLLLIWDNLRGHYTTDMVLWLFEHGVMPLYTPLGGSWLNMAESMQRILISRGLAGQNPETPEQIIALLEGVAQGWNLDPTPFEWGGKRLARRQRSRQRRHALGGSGACTHRLVRRHATLIQKWQH
;
A
#
# COMPACT_ATOMS: atom_id res chain seq x y z
N MET A 1 -6.54 -8.13 -12.25
CA MET A 1 -7.10 -6.77 -12.38
C MET A 1 -6.16 -5.72 -11.84
N ILE A 2 -5.67 -5.78 -10.61
CA ILE A 2 -4.75 -4.81 -10.00
C ILE A 2 -3.44 -4.66 -10.79
N GLU A 3 -2.80 -5.75 -11.20
CA GLU A 3 -1.60 -5.67 -12.05
C GLU A 3 -1.87 -4.96 -13.37
N ARG A 4 -3.05 -5.21 -13.97
CA ARG A 4 -3.48 -4.49 -15.17
C ARG A 4 -3.67 -3.00 -14.89
N ALA A 5 -4.22 -2.62 -13.73
CA ALA A 5 -4.35 -1.21 -13.35
C ALA A 5 -2.98 -0.51 -13.37
N TYR A 6 -1.97 -1.09 -12.74
CA TYR A 6 -0.62 -0.52 -12.74
C TYR A 6 0.06 -0.47 -14.11
N GLN A 7 -0.24 -1.41 -15.01
CA GLN A 7 0.40 -1.51 -16.31
C GLN A 7 -0.26 -0.64 -17.37
N THR A 8 -1.57 -0.49 -17.29
CA THR A 8 -2.37 0.12 -18.37
C THR A 8 -3.29 1.25 -17.93
N GLY A 9 -3.62 1.36 -16.64
CA GLY A 9 -4.62 2.33 -16.18
C GLY A 9 -4.28 3.78 -16.53
N GLU A 10 -3.06 4.20 -16.24
CA GLU A 10 -2.60 5.56 -16.57
C GLU A 10 -2.58 5.83 -18.09
N LYS A 11 -2.28 4.82 -18.90
CA LYS A 11 -2.32 4.93 -20.36
C LYS A 11 -3.73 5.09 -20.90
N LEU A 12 -4.73 4.68 -20.12
CA LEU A 12 -6.15 4.85 -20.41
C LEU A 12 -6.72 6.15 -19.83
N GLY A 13 -5.87 7.02 -19.28
CA GLY A 13 -6.26 8.28 -18.66
C GLY A 13 -6.85 8.14 -17.25
N LEU A 14 -6.65 6.99 -16.59
CA LEU A 14 -7.12 6.74 -15.23
C LEU A 14 -5.98 6.95 -14.25
N SER A 15 -6.19 7.75 -13.20
CA SER A 15 -5.22 7.91 -12.13
C SER A 15 -5.26 6.71 -11.17
N ILE A 16 -4.10 6.16 -10.81
CA ILE A 16 -4.01 4.93 -9.99
C ILE A 16 -3.49 5.28 -8.60
N TRP A 17 -4.33 5.15 -7.61
CA TRP A 17 -3.98 5.42 -6.23
C TRP A 17 -4.12 4.18 -5.36
N ASN A 18 -3.28 4.11 -4.34
CA ASN A 18 -3.25 3.03 -3.37
C ASN A 18 -3.55 3.59 -1.99
N GLN A 19 -4.55 3.05 -1.31
CA GLN A 19 -4.84 3.41 0.07
C GLN A 19 -4.47 2.25 1.00
N ASP A 20 -3.95 2.59 2.18
CA ASP A 20 -3.65 1.62 3.23
C ASP A 20 -3.48 2.31 4.59
N GLU A 21 -3.68 1.55 5.67
CA GLU A 21 -3.39 1.97 7.04
C GLU A 21 -2.19 1.20 7.57
N ALA A 22 -1.36 1.86 8.37
CA ALA A 22 -0.23 1.23 9.01
C ALA A 22 -0.12 1.59 10.50
N GLY A 23 0.42 0.66 11.27
CA GLY A 23 0.52 0.73 12.71
C GLY A 23 -0.31 -0.37 13.41
N PRO A 24 -0.48 -0.33 14.73
CA PRO A 24 -0.06 0.76 15.63
C PRO A 24 1.46 0.81 15.86
N TYR A 25 2.03 2.01 15.83
CA TYR A 25 3.40 2.29 16.22
C TYR A 25 3.42 2.75 17.67
N GLN A 26 4.22 2.10 18.50
CA GLN A 26 4.29 2.39 19.92
C GLN A 26 5.34 3.45 20.22
N THR A 27 5.17 4.16 21.33
CA THR A 27 6.19 5.03 21.92
C THR A 27 7.27 4.17 22.60
N LEU A 28 8.27 3.82 21.81
CA LEU A 28 9.40 2.99 22.24
C LEU A 28 10.64 3.35 21.41
N PRO A 29 11.85 3.00 21.88
CA PRO A 29 13.05 3.14 21.08
C PRO A 29 12.98 2.31 19.79
N TYR A 30 13.23 2.96 18.64
CA TYR A 30 13.34 2.31 17.35
C TYR A 30 14.80 2.14 16.98
N PRO A 31 15.35 0.92 16.99
CA PRO A 31 16.74 0.71 16.63
C PRO A 31 16.99 1.15 15.17
N GLY A 32 18.00 1.95 14.97
CA GLY A 32 18.52 2.34 13.66
C GLY A 32 19.78 1.58 13.31
N ALA A 33 20.25 1.75 12.07
CA ALA A 33 21.58 1.31 11.69
C ALA A 33 22.62 2.33 12.21
N SER A 34 23.67 1.87 12.89
CA SER A 34 24.77 2.73 13.34
C SER A 34 26.10 2.00 13.21
N TRP A 35 27.17 2.78 12.99
CA TRP A 35 28.52 2.27 13.02
C TRP A 35 28.99 2.15 14.46
N GLN A 36 29.51 0.98 14.83
CA GLN A 36 30.07 0.73 16.15
C GLN A 36 31.44 0.06 16.01
N PRO A 37 32.32 0.21 16.97
CA PRO A 37 33.55 -0.58 17.02
C PRO A 37 33.25 -2.09 17.01
N GLU A 38 34.12 -2.86 16.38
CA GLU A 38 33.98 -4.32 16.36
C GLU A 38 33.86 -4.89 17.76
N GLY A 39 32.91 -5.79 17.98
CA GLY A 39 32.63 -6.39 19.26
C GLY A 39 31.86 -5.51 20.29
N GLN A 40 31.47 -4.28 19.89
CA GLN A 40 30.71 -3.37 20.74
C GLN A 40 29.36 -3.04 20.13
N PRO A 41 28.35 -3.94 20.18
CA PRO A 41 27.03 -3.67 19.61
C PRO A 41 26.33 -2.52 20.32
N VAL A 42 25.53 -1.76 19.59
CA VAL A 42 24.66 -0.71 20.15
C VAL A 42 23.78 -1.33 21.23
N ARG A 43 23.85 -0.74 22.42
CA ARG A 43 22.93 -1.09 23.51
C ARG A 43 21.67 -0.26 23.39
N GLN A 44 20.52 -0.91 23.40
CA GLN A 44 19.21 -0.25 23.48
C GLN A 44 18.75 -0.21 24.94
N PRO A 45 17.95 0.79 25.34
CA PRO A 45 17.34 0.81 26.66
C PRO A 45 16.56 -0.48 26.89
N HIS A 46 16.82 -1.16 27.99
CA HIS A 46 16.12 -2.38 28.37
C HIS A 46 14.71 -2.07 28.89
N GLU A 47 14.57 -0.93 29.56
CA GLU A 47 13.32 -0.44 30.12
C GLU A 47 12.88 0.81 29.35
N TYR A 48 11.61 0.85 28.97
CA TYR A 48 10.98 2.01 28.35
C TYR A 48 9.50 2.08 28.74
N ILE A 49 9.00 3.29 28.83
CA ILE A 49 7.58 3.55 29.15
C ILE A 49 6.78 3.56 27.85
N ARG A 50 5.77 2.71 27.77
CA ARG A 50 4.81 2.74 26.68
C ARG A 50 3.75 3.80 26.96
N ASN A 51 3.78 4.89 26.22
CA ASN A 51 2.89 6.05 26.41
C ASN A 51 1.92 6.22 25.24
N GLY A 52 1.42 5.12 24.69
CA GLY A 52 0.43 5.14 23.65
C GLY A 52 0.95 4.70 22.26
N THR A 53 0.07 4.83 21.29
CA THR A 53 0.34 4.38 19.92
C THR A 53 -0.22 5.39 18.90
N ALA A 54 0.41 5.46 17.75
CA ALA A 54 -0.09 6.18 16.57
C ALA A 54 -0.23 5.24 15.37
N LYS A 55 -1.09 5.61 14.44
CA LYS A 55 -1.25 4.99 13.13
C LYS A 55 -1.09 6.03 12.04
N ILE A 56 -0.90 5.59 10.81
CA ILE A 56 -0.94 6.47 9.64
C ILE A 56 -1.95 5.95 8.62
N LEU A 57 -2.66 6.88 8.02
CA LEU A 57 -3.46 6.68 6.81
C LEU A 57 -2.60 7.12 5.63
N THR A 58 -2.56 6.34 4.58
CA THR A 58 -1.67 6.57 3.44
C THR A 58 -2.45 6.50 2.13
N LEU A 59 -2.29 7.52 1.27
CA LEU A 59 -2.64 7.46 -0.14
C LEU A 59 -1.36 7.63 -0.95
N PHE A 60 -1.09 6.69 -1.85
CA PHE A 60 0.13 6.67 -2.64
C PHE A 60 -0.16 6.55 -4.13
N HIS A 61 0.44 7.43 -4.93
CA HIS A 61 0.37 7.45 -6.39
C HIS A 61 1.66 6.88 -6.99
N PRO A 62 1.69 5.63 -7.46
CA PRO A 62 2.93 4.98 -7.90
C PRO A 62 3.62 5.68 -9.07
N LEU A 63 2.85 6.19 -10.04
CA LEU A 63 3.42 6.80 -11.25
C LEU A 63 4.26 8.04 -10.95
N THR A 64 3.80 8.91 -10.05
CA THR A 64 4.54 10.12 -9.66
C THR A 64 5.40 9.92 -8.41
N GLY A 65 5.14 8.87 -7.64
CA GLY A 65 5.75 8.68 -6.33
C GLY A 65 5.15 9.55 -5.23
N GLN A 66 4.15 10.37 -5.50
CA GLN A 66 3.52 11.24 -4.50
C GLN A 66 2.81 10.42 -3.42
N VAL A 67 2.92 10.89 -2.19
CA VAL A 67 2.25 10.28 -1.03
C VAL A 67 1.49 11.33 -0.24
N ARG A 68 0.30 10.97 0.22
CA ARG A 68 -0.48 11.74 1.17
C ARG A 68 -0.62 10.93 2.44
N VAL A 69 -0.31 11.53 3.57
CA VAL A 69 -0.28 10.85 4.86
C VAL A 69 -1.02 11.67 5.90
N LYS A 70 -1.76 10.98 6.74
CA LYS A 70 -2.34 11.54 7.95
C LYS A 70 -2.04 10.65 9.14
N GLY A 71 -1.38 11.19 10.14
CA GLY A 71 -1.21 10.53 11.42
C GLY A 71 -2.50 10.58 12.23
N VAL A 72 -2.83 9.46 12.88
CA VAL A 72 -4.05 9.33 13.68
C VAL A 72 -3.81 8.42 14.89
N MET A 73 -4.58 8.60 15.94
CA MET A 73 -4.56 7.68 17.09
C MET A 73 -5.34 6.40 16.79
N HIS A 74 -6.42 6.52 16.04
CA HIS A 74 -7.32 5.43 15.66
C HIS A 74 -7.68 5.52 14.19
N SER A 75 -7.70 4.38 13.49
CA SER A 75 -8.10 4.29 12.08
C SER A 75 -9.53 3.74 11.94
N THR A 76 -10.48 4.35 12.66
CA THR A 76 -11.91 3.99 12.52
C THR A 76 -12.49 4.60 11.25
N ASN A 77 -13.62 4.07 10.78
CA ASN A 77 -14.32 4.63 9.61
C ASN A 77 -14.68 6.12 9.80
N ALA A 78 -14.98 6.54 11.02
CA ALA A 78 -15.25 7.94 11.35
C ALA A 78 -14.03 8.87 11.13
N VAL A 79 -12.82 8.32 11.11
CA VAL A 79 -11.58 9.04 10.84
C VAL A 79 -11.13 8.84 9.40
N LEU A 80 -11.14 7.61 8.91
CA LEU A 80 -10.68 7.23 7.58
C LEU A 80 -11.56 7.83 6.47
N HIS A 81 -12.88 7.65 6.54
CA HIS A 81 -13.77 8.04 5.44
C HIS A 81 -13.77 9.54 5.14
N PRO A 82 -13.90 10.45 6.14
CA PRO A 82 -13.83 11.88 5.88
C PRO A 82 -12.49 12.30 5.26
N TRP A 83 -11.38 11.80 5.81
CA TRP A 83 -10.05 12.08 5.28
C TRP A 83 -9.90 11.57 3.83
N LEU A 84 -10.29 10.34 3.56
CA LEU A 84 -10.17 9.74 2.24
C LEU A 84 -11.02 10.49 1.20
N LYS A 85 -12.25 10.87 1.57
CA LYS A 85 -13.12 11.67 0.71
C LYS A 85 -12.53 13.04 0.39
N GLU A 86 -11.96 13.70 1.39
CA GLU A 86 -11.29 15.00 1.22
C GLU A 86 -10.10 14.89 0.27
N GLU A 87 -9.21 13.93 0.51
CA GLU A 87 -8.00 13.72 -0.30
C GLU A 87 -8.33 13.32 -1.74
N LEU A 88 -9.29 12.41 -1.93
CA LEU A 88 -9.74 12.01 -3.27
C LEU A 88 -10.41 13.17 -4.00
N THR A 89 -11.18 14.00 -3.33
CA THR A 89 -11.77 15.20 -3.92
C THR A 89 -10.70 16.16 -4.42
N GLN A 90 -9.67 16.42 -3.63
CA GLN A 90 -8.53 17.26 -4.04
C GLN A 90 -7.79 16.65 -5.23
N ILE A 91 -7.56 15.34 -5.21
CA ILE A 91 -6.91 14.62 -6.33
C ILE A 91 -7.74 14.76 -7.60
N LEU A 92 -9.04 14.47 -7.53
CA LEU A 92 -9.94 14.53 -8.68
C LEU A 92 -10.04 15.94 -9.27
N ASN A 93 -10.04 16.98 -8.43
CA ASN A 93 -10.05 18.38 -8.86
C ASN A 93 -8.74 18.79 -9.55
N ALA A 94 -7.63 18.17 -9.18
CA ALA A 94 -6.33 18.43 -9.79
C ALA A 94 -6.09 17.64 -11.10
N LEU A 95 -6.90 16.61 -11.38
CA LEU A 95 -6.79 15.87 -12.63
C LEU A 95 -7.24 16.72 -13.83
N PRO A 96 -6.64 16.49 -15.02
CA PRO A 96 -7.10 17.14 -16.25
C PRO A 96 -8.59 16.92 -16.49
N PRO A 97 -9.27 17.84 -17.20
CA PRO A 97 -10.65 17.62 -17.61
C PRO A 97 -10.79 16.31 -18.38
N THR A 98 -11.79 15.52 -18.02
CA THR A 98 -12.06 14.25 -18.72
C THR A 98 -12.74 14.55 -20.05
N PRO A 99 -12.29 13.96 -21.16
CA PRO A 99 -13.05 14.02 -22.40
C PRO A 99 -14.47 13.49 -22.17
N THR A 100 -15.45 14.13 -22.76
CA THR A 100 -16.82 13.64 -22.73
C THR A 100 -16.89 12.31 -23.50
N LEU A 101 -17.01 11.22 -22.76
CA LEU A 101 -17.20 9.89 -23.33
C LEU A 101 -18.69 9.66 -23.62
N GLU A 102 -19.00 8.93 -24.68
CA GLU A 102 -20.35 8.43 -24.86
C GLU A 102 -20.76 7.55 -23.67
N PRO A 103 -22.01 7.64 -23.18
CA PRO A 103 -22.47 6.87 -22.01
C PRO A 103 -22.20 5.36 -22.11
N ALA A 104 -22.37 4.78 -23.30
CA ALA A 104 -22.11 3.36 -23.52
C ALA A 104 -20.62 3.00 -23.37
N ILE A 105 -19.73 3.86 -23.86
CA ILE A 105 -18.27 3.68 -23.73
C ILE A 105 -17.85 3.81 -22.27
N ASN A 106 -18.36 4.84 -21.57
CA ASN A 106 -18.11 5.04 -20.16
C ASN A 106 -18.56 3.81 -19.34
N ARG A 107 -19.79 3.33 -19.56
CA ARG A 107 -20.32 2.14 -18.88
C ARG A 107 -19.48 0.89 -19.17
N CYS A 108 -19.02 0.70 -20.40
CA CYS A 108 -18.13 -0.40 -20.76
C CYS A 108 -16.80 -0.32 -19.98
N LEU A 109 -16.24 0.88 -19.79
CA LEU A 109 -15.04 1.11 -19.01
C LEU A 109 -15.24 0.72 -17.53
N TRP A 110 -16.33 1.16 -16.92
CA TRP A 110 -16.71 0.78 -15.56
C TRP A 110 -16.85 -0.75 -15.41
N LEU A 111 -17.60 -1.39 -16.30
CA LEU A 111 -17.78 -2.85 -16.30
C LEU A 111 -16.46 -3.62 -16.49
N THR A 112 -15.56 -3.09 -17.31
CA THR A 112 -14.25 -3.68 -17.54
C THR A 112 -13.42 -3.76 -16.25
N TRP A 113 -13.44 -2.70 -15.45
CA TRP A 113 -12.71 -2.68 -14.19
C TRP A 113 -13.43 -3.39 -13.05
N GLN A 114 -14.76 -3.42 -13.09
CA GLN A 114 -15.57 -4.17 -12.14
C GLN A 114 -15.39 -5.68 -12.26
N ALA A 115 -15.14 -6.21 -13.46
CA ALA A 115 -15.07 -7.66 -13.73
C ALA A 115 -14.03 -8.41 -12.86
N GLY A 116 -13.09 -7.72 -12.26
CA GLY A 116 -12.09 -8.31 -11.36
C GLY A 116 -12.38 -8.17 -9.86
N LEU A 117 -13.51 -7.61 -9.49
CA LEU A 117 -13.89 -7.50 -8.08
C LEU A 117 -14.31 -8.85 -7.53
N SER A 118 -13.81 -9.18 -6.35
CA SER A 118 -14.20 -10.38 -5.61
C SER A 118 -15.59 -10.27 -4.97
N LEU A 119 -16.11 -9.05 -4.86
CA LEU A 119 -17.43 -8.75 -4.30
C LEU A 119 -18.39 -8.36 -5.44
N PRO A 120 -19.62 -8.91 -5.49
CA PRO A 120 -20.63 -8.47 -6.42
C PRO A 120 -21.10 -7.07 -6.01
N ILE A 121 -20.71 -6.06 -6.78
CA ILE A 121 -21.17 -4.69 -6.61
C ILE A 121 -22.06 -4.35 -7.79
N THR A 122 -23.29 -3.92 -7.52
CA THR A 122 -24.19 -3.45 -8.56
C THR A 122 -23.83 -2.01 -8.90
N LEU A 123 -23.46 -1.75 -10.16
CA LEU A 123 -23.20 -0.40 -10.62
C LEU A 123 -24.51 0.37 -10.76
N PRO A 124 -24.57 1.65 -10.36
CA PRO A 124 -25.70 2.53 -10.64
C PRO A 124 -26.00 2.62 -12.16
N ASP A 125 -27.23 2.97 -12.49
CA ASP A 125 -27.63 3.15 -13.89
C ASP A 125 -26.92 4.34 -14.53
N GLU A 126 -26.81 5.44 -13.80
CA GLU A 126 -26.06 6.64 -14.20
C GLU A 126 -24.69 6.65 -13.51
N LEU A 127 -23.65 6.72 -14.31
CA LEU A 127 -22.27 6.74 -13.84
C LEU A 127 -21.53 7.95 -14.41
N PRO A 128 -20.85 8.72 -13.57
CA PRO A 128 -19.96 9.76 -14.04
C PRO A 128 -18.80 9.16 -14.84
N PRO A 129 -18.03 9.96 -15.59
CA PRO A 129 -16.80 9.48 -16.22
C PRO A 129 -15.89 8.82 -15.19
N LEU A 130 -15.39 7.62 -15.48
CA LEU A 130 -14.40 6.95 -14.64
C LEU A 130 -13.07 7.69 -14.76
N ARG A 131 -12.51 8.11 -13.64
CA ARG A 131 -11.28 8.94 -13.57
C ARG A 131 -10.16 8.33 -12.76
N LEU A 132 -10.50 7.50 -11.76
CA LEU A 132 -9.52 7.00 -10.80
C LEU A 132 -9.81 5.54 -10.43
N LEU A 133 -8.75 4.76 -10.31
CA LEU A 133 -8.79 3.41 -9.73
C LEU A 133 -8.13 3.48 -8.34
N LEU A 134 -8.88 3.11 -7.31
CA LEU A 134 -8.41 3.08 -5.93
C LEU A 134 -8.11 1.64 -5.52
N ILE A 135 -6.84 1.31 -5.39
CA ILE A 135 -6.42 0.00 -4.91
C ILE A 135 -6.39 0.01 -3.40
N TRP A 136 -7.10 -0.94 -2.80
CA TRP A 136 -7.22 -1.00 -1.37
C TRP A 136 -7.51 -2.43 -0.86
N ASP A 137 -7.39 -2.70 0.44
CA ASP A 137 -7.59 -4.03 0.96
C ASP A 137 -9.07 -4.36 1.26
N ASN A 138 -9.34 -5.59 1.73
CA ASN A 138 -10.67 -6.09 2.02
C ASN A 138 -11.13 -5.87 3.47
N LEU A 139 -10.71 -4.81 4.14
CA LEU A 139 -11.26 -4.49 5.45
C LEU A 139 -12.73 -4.10 5.35
N ARG A 140 -13.55 -4.53 6.30
CA ARG A 140 -15.00 -4.25 6.29
C ARG A 140 -15.32 -2.76 6.18
N GLY A 141 -14.48 -1.90 6.74
CA GLY A 141 -14.60 -0.45 6.62
C GLY A 141 -14.55 0.05 5.19
N HIS A 142 -13.84 -0.64 4.32
CA HIS A 142 -13.57 -0.23 2.95
C HIS A 142 -14.73 -0.50 1.98
N TYR A 143 -15.63 -1.39 2.28
CA TYR A 143 -16.80 -1.67 1.44
C TYR A 143 -18.13 -1.40 2.12
N THR A 144 -18.17 -0.39 3.00
CA THR A 144 -19.47 0.12 3.47
C THR A 144 -20.24 0.70 2.29
N THR A 145 -21.54 0.50 2.27
CA THR A 145 -22.41 0.97 1.17
C THR A 145 -22.20 2.45 0.89
N ASP A 146 -22.20 3.29 1.94
CA ASP A 146 -22.06 4.73 1.81
C ASP A 146 -20.71 5.14 1.16
N MET A 147 -19.63 4.42 1.50
CA MET A 147 -18.32 4.72 0.93
C MET A 147 -18.23 4.29 -0.53
N VAL A 148 -18.73 3.11 -0.87
CA VAL A 148 -18.72 2.60 -2.24
C VAL A 148 -19.59 3.45 -3.16
N LEU A 149 -20.78 3.85 -2.72
CA LEU A 149 -21.66 4.74 -3.49
C LEU A 149 -21.00 6.10 -3.70
N TRP A 150 -20.39 6.68 -2.66
CA TRP A 150 -19.65 7.92 -2.78
C TRP A 150 -18.51 7.82 -3.82
N LEU A 151 -17.75 6.73 -3.80
CA LEU A 151 -16.69 6.51 -4.81
C LEU A 151 -17.26 6.48 -6.22
N PHE A 152 -18.38 5.78 -6.44
CA PHE A 152 -19.02 5.71 -7.76
C PHE A 152 -19.52 7.07 -8.22
N GLU A 153 -20.18 7.82 -7.35
CA GLU A 153 -20.67 9.18 -7.63
C GLU A 153 -19.54 10.16 -8.03
N HIS A 154 -18.30 9.86 -7.62
CA HIS A 154 -17.14 10.71 -7.91
C HIS A 154 -16.21 10.15 -8.99
N GLY A 155 -16.63 9.13 -9.74
CA GLY A 155 -15.81 8.56 -10.81
C GLY A 155 -14.63 7.75 -10.34
N VAL A 156 -14.73 7.12 -9.18
CA VAL A 156 -13.68 6.28 -8.58
C VAL A 156 -14.14 4.82 -8.53
N MET A 157 -13.35 3.92 -9.12
CA MET A 157 -13.57 2.47 -9.02
C MET A 157 -12.64 1.89 -7.95
N PRO A 158 -13.16 1.33 -6.85
CA PRO A 158 -12.35 0.60 -5.90
C PRO A 158 -11.90 -0.75 -6.49
N LEU A 159 -10.65 -1.11 -6.31
CA LEU A 159 -10.06 -2.40 -6.68
C LEU A 159 -9.52 -3.07 -5.42
N TYR A 160 -10.22 -4.07 -4.94
CA TYR A 160 -9.85 -4.77 -3.72
C TYR A 160 -8.76 -5.81 -3.95
N THR A 161 -7.75 -5.85 -3.08
CA THR A 161 -6.73 -6.89 -3.13
C THR A 161 -7.35 -8.25 -2.80
N PRO A 162 -6.94 -9.34 -3.46
CA PRO A 162 -7.42 -10.67 -3.09
C PRO A 162 -6.94 -11.05 -1.68
N LEU A 163 -7.64 -11.95 -1.03
CA LEU A 163 -7.24 -12.49 0.28
C LEU A 163 -5.80 -13.02 0.22
N GLY A 164 -4.96 -12.55 1.14
CA GLY A 164 -3.53 -12.85 1.15
C GLY A 164 -2.72 -12.14 0.07
N GLY A 165 -3.31 -11.19 -0.66
CA GLY A 165 -2.69 -10.42 -1.74
C GLY A 165 -2.30 -9.00 -1.37
N SER A 166 -2.13 -8.66 -0.09
CA SER A 166 -1.77 -7.31 0.36
C SER A 166 -0.53 -6.75 -0.34
N TRP A 167 0.41 -7.62 -0.72
CA TRP A 167 1.60 -7.24 -1.49
C TRP A 167 1.29 -6.59 -2.86
N LEU A 168 0.06 -6.68 -3.33
CA LEU A 168 -0.41 -5.96 -4.53
C LEU A 168 -0.67 -4.48 -4.23
N ASN A 169 -0.85 -4.09 -2.96
CA ASN A 169 -0.98 -2.70 -2.55
C ASN A 169 0.41 -2.05 -2.43
N MET A 170 0.73 -1.13 -3.35
CA MET A 170 2.02 -0.45 -3.32
C MET A 170 2.17 0.52 -2.15
N ALA A 171 1.08 0.95 -1.49
CA ALA A 171 1.14 1.79 -0.30
C ALA A 171 1.96 1.13 0.82
N GLU A 172 1.89 -0.22 0.99
CA GLU A 172 2.75 -0.94 1.95
C GLU A 172 4.25 -0.68 1.73
N SER A 173 4.67 -0.61 0.46
CA SER A 173 6.08 -0.36 0.13
C SER A 173 6.48 1.07 0.48
N MET A 174 5.58 2.03 0.29
CA MET A 174 5.79 3.43 0.69
C MET A 174 5.81 3.58 2.21
N GLN A 175 4.88 2.95 2.91
CA GLN A 175 4.84 2.94 4.38
C GLN A 175 6.16 2.43 4.99
N ARG A 176 6.75 1.38 4.44
CA ARG A 176 8.06 0.88 4.90
C ARG A 176 9.17 1.92 4.77
N ILE A 177 9.14 2.74 3.72
CA ILE A 177 10.09 3.84 3.55
C ILE A 177 9.85 4.92 4.59
N LEU A 178 8.60 5.32 4.80
CA LEU A 178 8.23 6.32 5.81
C LEU A 178 8.67 5.90 7.20
N ILE A 179 8.37 4.67 7.59
CA ILE A 179 8.76 4.11 8.88
C ILE A 179 10.27 4.05 9.03
N SER A 180 10.97 3.53 8.02
CA SER A 180 12.42 3.41 8.06
C SER A 180 13.13 4.76 8.15
N ARG A 181 12.60 5.79 7.50
CA ARG A 181 13.19 7.14 7.52
C ARG A 181 12.75 7.96 8.73
N GLY A 182 11.50 7.78 9.19
CA GLY A 182 10.93 8.57 10.25
C GLY A 182 11.21 8.05 11.64
N LEU A 183 11.22 6.74 11.82
CA LEU A 183 11.33 6.14 13.15
C LEU A 183 12.70 5.52 13.44
N ALA A 184 13.47 5.07 12.44
CA ALA A 184 14.76 4.43 12.71
C ALA A 184 15.73 5.37 13.44
N GLY A 185 16.22 4.92 14.59
CA GLY A 185 17.09 5.70 15.48
C GLY A 185 16.37 6.72 16.35
N GLN A 186 15.05 6.78 16.32
CA GLN A 186 14.23 7.68 17.14
C GLN A 186 13.76 7.01 18.44
N ASN A 187 13.46 7.83 19.43
CA ASN A 187 12.85 7.41 20.70
C ASN A 187 11.66 8.33 21.00
N PRO A 188 10.53 8.18 20.29
CA PRO A 188 9.37 9.03 20.51
C PRO A 188 8.73 8.76 21.87
N GLU A 189 8.47 9.82 22.63
CA GLU A 189 7.87 9.76 23.96
C GLU A 189 6.35 9.84 23.93
N THR A 190 5.79 10.40 22.84
CA THR A 190 4.35 10.53 22.67
C THR A 190 3.90 10.10 21.27
N PRO A 191 2.63 9.68 21.11
CA PRO A 191 2.08 9.34 19.79
C PRO A 191 2.13 10.51 18.80
N GLU A 192 1.97 11.75 19.28
CA GLU A 192 2.05 12.97 18.44
C GLU A 192 3.45 13.13 17.84
N GLN A 193 4.51 12.77 18.58
CA GLN A 193 5.87 12.77 18.05
C GLN A 193 6.03 11.74 16.92
N ILE A 194 5.43 10.55 17.06
CA ILE A 194 5.41 9.54 15.98
C ILE A 194 4.72 10.12 14.74
N ILE A 195 3.56 10.76 14.93
CA ILE A 195 2.80 11.39 13.85
C ILE A 195 3.65 12.46 13.16
N ALA A 196 4.21 13.39 13.92
CA ALA A 196 5.02 14.47 13.37
C ALA A 196 6.23 13.96 12.59
N LEU A 197 6.92 12.93 13.08
CA LEU A 197 8.04 12.30 12.39
C LEU A 197 7.62 11.70 11.05
N LEU A 198 6.52 10.93 11.01
CA LEU A 198 6.07 10.25 9.80
C LEU A 198 5.49 11.22 8.76
N GLU A 199 4.71 12.21 9.20
CA GLU A 199 4.19 13.26 8.32
C GLU A 199 5.31 14.15 7.77
N GLY A 200 6.30 14.51 8.60
CA GLY A 200 7.49 15.25 8.18
C GLY A 200 8.30 14.51 7.10
N VAL A 201 8.45 13.19 7.23
CA VAL A 201 9.09 12.38 6.18
C VAL A 201 8.27 12.36 4.90
N ALA A 202 6.94 12.28 4.98
CA ALA A 202 6.08 12.31 3.80
C ALA A 202 6.16 13.67 3.08
N GLN A 203 6.18 14.78 3.81
CA GLN A 203 6.39 16.13 3.27
C GLN A 203 7.75 16.22 2.57
N GLY A 204 8.83 15.81 3.23
CA GLY A 204 10.18 15.79 2.65
C GLY A 204 10.29 14.87 1.41
N TRP A 205 9.62 13.74 1.43
CA TRP A 205 9.55 12.84 0.27
C TRP A 205 8.90 13.50 -0.95
N ASN A 206 7.82 14.24 -0.74
CA ASN A 206 7.07 14.90 -1.81
C ASN A 206 7.81 16.08 -2.46
N LEU A 207 8.92 16.56 -1.90
CA LEU A 207 9.77 17.56 -2.56
C LEU A 207 10.50 16.98 -3.77
N ASP A 208 10.86 15.70 -3.73
CA ASP A 208 11.50 14.97 -4.84
C ASP A 208 11.01 13.50 -4.83
N PRO A 209 9.75 13.26 -5.22
CA PRO A 209 9.13 11.95 -5.12
C PRO A 209 9.68 11.00 -6.17
N THR A 210 9.97 9.77 -5.75
CA THR A 210 10.49 8.73 -6.67
C THR A 210 9.35 7.85 -7.16
N PRO A 211 9.12 7.75 -8.48
CA PRO A 211 8.14 6.84 -9.06
C PRO A 211 8.41 5.37 -8.75
N PHE A 212 7.33 4.60 -8.62
CA PHE A 212 7.38 3.15 -8.42
C PHE A 212 6.86 2.44 -9.66
N GLU A 213 7.68 1.55 -10.22
CA GLU A 213 7.27 0.72 -11.35
C GLU A 213 6.76 -0.64 -10.88
N TRP A 214 5.56 -0.99 -11.35
CA TRP A 214 5.02 -2.33 -11.13
C TRP A 214 5.83 -3.38 -11.91
N GLY A 215 6.31 -4.38 -11.19
CA GLY A 215 7.09 -5.46 -11.80
C GLY A 215 8.55 -5.12 -12.09
N GLY A 216 9.00 -3.88 -12.07
CA GLY A 216 10.33 -3.39 -12.39
C GLY A 216 11.47 -4.28 -11.83
N LYS A 217 12.28 -3.77 -10.92
CA LYS A 217 13.36 -4.54 -10.26
C LYS A 217 12.88 -5.71 -9.39
N ARG A 218 11.55 -5.85 -9.19
CA ARG A 218 10.95 -6.84 -8.29
C ARG A 218 11.10 -8.28 -8.81
N LEU A 219 10.93 -8.52 -10.11
CA LEU A 219 11.16 -9.84 -10.70
C LEU A 219 12.61 -10.29 -10.51
N ALA A 220 13.55 -9.44 -10.83
CA ALA A 220 14.97 -9.70 -10.64
C ALA A 220 15.34 -9.86 -9.15
N ARG A 221 14.74 -9.08 -8.26
CA ARG A 221 14.89 -9.24 -6.80
C ARG A 221 14.31 -10.56 -6.31
N ARG A 222 13.12 -10.96 -6.77
CA ARG A 222 12.50 -12.24 -6.42
C ARG A 222 13.34 -13.42 -6.90
N GLN A 223 13.85 -13.36 -8.12
CA GLN A 223 14.73 -14.40 -8.65
C GLN A 223 16.03 -14.50 -7.83
N ARG A 224 16.71 -13.36 -7.55
CA ARG A 224 17.90 -13.34 -6.68
C ARG A 224 17.59 -13.80 -5.25
N SER A 225 16.46 -13.39 -4.69
CA SER A 225 16.02 -13.83 -3.36
C SER A 225 15.73 -15.33 -3.33
N ARG A 226 15.08 -15.86 -4.34
CA ARG A 226 14.87 -17.31 -4.50
C ARG A 226 16.18 -18.06 -4.62
N GLN A 227 17.10 -17.60 -5.48
CA GLN A 227 18.42 -18.20 -5.62
C GLN A 227 19.22 -18.19 -4.31
N ARG A 228 19.25 -17.05 -3.60
CA ARG A 228 19.91 -16.93 -2.28
C ARG A 228 19.28 -17.84 -1.23
N ARG A 229 17.96 -17.90 -1.17
CA ARG A 229 17.24 -18.79 -0.24
C ARG A 229 17.49 -20.26 -0.55
N HIS A 230 17.59 -20.61 -1.83
CA HIS A 230 17.98 -21.96 -2.25
C HIS A 230 19.44 -22.29 -1.89
N ALA A 231 20.35 -21.33 -1.99
CA ALA A 231 21.75 -21.55 -1.70
C ALA A 231 22.07 -21.57 -0.20
N LEU A 232 21.45 -20.68 0.60
CA LEU A 232 21.86 -20.41 1.97
C LEU A 232 20.86 -20.89 3.04
N GLY A 233 19.65 -21.31 2.67
CA GLY A 233 18.65 -21.79 3.63
C GLY A 233 18.12 -20.73 4.60
N GLY A 234 18.08 -19.44 4.23
CA GLY A 234 17.66 -18.33 5.07
C GLY A 234 16.17 -18.31 5.45
N SER A 235 15.66 -17.14 5.87
CA SER A 235 14.29 -16.94 6.40
C SER A 235 13.13 -17.35 5.48
N GLY A 236 13.39 -17.66 4.23
CA GLY A 236 12.47 -18.32 3.29
C GLY A 236 12.49 -19.84 3.35
N ALA A 237 13.02 -20.41 4.41
CA ALA A 237 13.26 -21.84 4.60
C ALA A 237 12.01 -22.70 4.46
N CYS A 238 10.80 -22.21 4.80
CA CYS A 238 9.58 -22.99 4.59
C CYS A 238 9.31 -23.24 3.12
N THR A 239 9.42 -22.24 2.27
CA THR A 239 9.25 -22.41 0.82
C THR A 239 10.38 -23.26 0.22
N HIS A 240 11.60 -23.07 0.72
CA HIS A 240 12.76 -23.83 0.28
C HIS A 240 12.69 -25.31 0.74
N ARG A 241 12.28 -25.55 1.99
CA ARG A 241 12.11 -26.92 2.52
C ARG A 241 10.98 -27.68 1.81
N LEU A 242 9.89 -27.02 1.47
CA LEU A 242 8.80 -27.62 0.69
C LEU A 242 9.28 -28.06 -0.69
N VAL A 243 10.02 -27.21 -1.40
CA VAL A 243 10.58 -27.53 -2.72
C VAL A 243 11.57 -28.69 -2.63
N ARG A 244 12.46 -28.70 -1.62
CA ARG A 244 13.38 -29.82 -1.40
C ARG A 244 12.67 -31.13 -1.06
N ARG A 245 11.62 -31.09 -0.23
CA ARG A 245 10.82 -32.29 0.09
C ARG A 245 10.15 -32.87 -1.14
N HIS A 246 9.63 -32.02 -2.02
CA HIS A 246 9.05 -32.47 -3.28
C HIS A 246 10.10 -33.07 -4.23
N ALA A 247 11.26 -32.45 -4.35
CA ALA A 247 12.35 -32.97 -5.16
C ALA A 247 12.83 -34.34 -4.64
N THR A 248 12.96 -34.51 -3.32
CA THR A 248 13.36 -35.77 -2.70
C THR A 248 12.28 -36.86 -2.81
N LEU A 249 11.00 -36.49 -2.77
CA LEU A 249 9.90 -37.42 -3.01
C LEU A 249 9.88 -37.88 -4.47
N ILE A 250 10.04 -36.98 -5.42
CA ILE A 250 10.08 -37.33 -6.85
C ILE A 250 11.24 -38.29 -7.14
N GLN A 251 12.42 -38.08 -6.57
CA GLN A 251 13.55 -39.01 -6.73
C GLN A 251 13.31 -40.37 -6.09
N LYS A 252 12.53 -40.47 -5.00
CA LYS A 252 12.17 -41.73 -4.37
C LYS A 252 11.13 -42.55 -5.16
N TRP A 253 10.39 -41.91 -6.06
CA TRP A 253 9.38 -42.57 -6.89
C TRP A 253 9.91 -42.91 -8.28
N GLN A 254 11.15 -42.58 -8.60
CA GLN A 254 11.82 -42.91 -9.86
C GLN A 254 12.80 -44.08 -9.73
N HIS A 255 12.85 -44.70 -8.55
CA HIS A 255 13.53 -45.96 -8.24
C HIS A 255 12.51 -46.96 -7.64
#